data_d937a450b73f0b2bd776da12843c4173
#
_entry.id   d937a450b73f0b2bd776da12843c4173
#
_cell.length_a   1.000
_cell.length_b   1.000
_cell.length_c   1.000
_cell.angle_alpha   90.00
_cell.angle_beta   90.00
_cell.angle_gamma   90.00
#
_symmetry.space_group_name_H-M   'P 1'
#
loop_
_entity.id
_entity.type
_entity.pdbx_description
1 polymer ?
#
loop_
_entity_poly.entity_id
_entity_poly.type
_entity_poly.pdbx_seq_one_letter_code
_entity_poly.pdbx_strand_id
1 'polypeptide(L)'
;MERETVYQNIALPMQCWKYSKEEIDKKVKELLELVGLTDKMNAKPRNLSGGQKQRVAIARALTMDPQILLCDEATSALDPKTTNSILDLLMEINQKIGITIVIVTHQMEVVRKACNKACILEHGKIADEGTVKDIFIKQPKSLRRLLGEEKVNLPKTGHNLQIAHMVNDLHDGELFGKMSSDLGYVFPILNGKIQEYQNESMGIFVINVDNEHFEKITEYLDKKQINWRELEVVDEEEEEEE
;
A
#
# COMPACT_ATOMS: atom_id res chain seq x y z
N MET A 1 -19.61 -2.35 -24.21
CA MET A 1 -19.82 -2.02 -22.81
C MET A 1 -20.45 -0.63 -22.62
N GLU A 2 -20.01 0.42 -23.28
CA GLU A 2 -20.56 1.78 -23.10
C GLU A 2 -22.02 1.95 -23.56
N ARG A 3 -22.52 1.10 -24.42
CA ARG A 3 -23.88 1.14 -24.97
C ARG A 3 -24.93 0.48 -24.07
N GLU A 4 -24.51 -0.47 -23.25
CA GLU A 4 -25.35 -1.27 -22.36
C GLU A 4 -25.55 -0.56 -21.01
N THR A 5 -26.67 -0.84 -20.32
CA THR A 5 -26.93 -0.31 -18.97
C THR A 5 -25.97 -0.94 -17.95
N VAL A 6 -25.92 -0.37 -16.74
CA VAL A 6 -25.19 -0.96 -15.60
C VAL A 6 -25.66 -2.40 -15.33
N TYR A 7 -26.97 -2.62 -15.29
CA TYR A 7 -27.57 -3.95 -15.15
C TYR A 7 -27.02 -4.91 -16.20
N GLN A 8 -27.10 -4.55 -17.49
CA GLN A 8 -26.67 -5.39 -18.59
C GLN A 8 -25.16 -5.69 -18.54
N ASN A 9 -24.35 -4.72 -18.12
CA ASN A 9 -22.92 -4.92 -17.96
C ASN A 9 -22.60 -5.96 -16.87
N ILE A 10 -23.30 -5.91 -15.74
CA ILE A 10 -23.10 -6.87 -14.63
C ILE A 10 -23.69 -8.24 -15.01
N ALA A 11 -24.84 -8.28 -15.69
CA ALA A 11 -25.50 -9.51 -16.10
C ALA A 11 -24.74 -10.31 -17.18
N LEU A 12 -23.89 -9.64 -17.96
CA LEU A 12 -23.25 -10.21 -19.15
C LEU A 12 -22.54 -11.55 -18.90
N PRO A 13 -21.71 -11.76 -17.87
CA PRO A 13 -21.07 -13.05 -17.65
C PRO A 13 -22.09 -14.20 -17.49
N MET A 14 -23.10 -14.01 -16.65
CA MET A 14 -24.13 -15.03 -16.43
C MET A 14 -24.98 -15.31 -17.69
N GLN A 15 -25.26 -14.27 -18.48
CA GLN A 15 -25.96 -14.45 -19.78
C GLN A 15 -25.14 -15.32 -20.74
N CYS A 16 -23.82 -15.10 -20.80
CA CYS A 16 -22.92 -15.91 -21.63
C CYS A 16 -22.94 -17.38 -21.21
N TRP A 17 -23.07 -17.67 -19.92
CA TRP A 17 -23.17 -19.01 -19.35
C TRP A 17 -24.60 -19.55 -19.27
N LYS A 18 -25.58 -18.82 -19.85
CA LYS A 18 -26.98 -19.24 -20.00
C LYS A 18 -27.69 -19.52 -18.66
N TYR A 19 -27.38 -18.75 -17.61
CA TYR A 19 -28.16 -18.77 -16.39
C TYR A 19 -29.60 -18.32 -16.61
N SER A 20 -30.52 -18.74 -15.75
CA SER A 20 -31.91 -18.28 -15.84
C SER A 20 -32.03 -16.78 -15.56
N LYS A 21 -33.12 -16.18 -16.07
CA LYS A 21 -33.37 -14.76 -15.86
C LYS A 21 -33.55 -14.41 -14.38
N GLU A 22 -34.17 -15.31 -13.61
CA GLU A 22 -34.38 -15.16 -12.17
C GLU A 22 -33.06 -15.15 -11.41
N GLU A 23 -32.14 -16.07 -11.72
CA GLU A 23 -30.80 -16.12 -11.11
C GLU A 23 -30.01 -14.86 -11.43
N ILE A 24 -30.01 -14.42 -12.68
CA ILE A 24 -29.34 -13.19 -13.12
C ILE A 24 -29.89 -11.97 -12.39
N ASP A 25 -31.21 -11.83 -12.35
CA ASP A 25 -31.86 -10.67 -11.72
C ASP A 25 -31.55 -10.59 -10.21
N LYS A 26 -31.61 -11.71 -9.52
CA LYS A 26 -31.24 -11.81 -8.10
C LYS A 26 -29.78 -11.43 -7.88
N LYS A 27 -28.84 -12.03 -8.62
CA LYS A 27 -27.40 -11.80 -8.47
C LYS A 27 -27.00 -10.35 -8.78
N VAL A 28 -27.56 -9.77 -9.86
CA VAL A 28 -27.27 -8.38 -10.24
C VAL A 28 -27.75 -7.41 -9.17
N LYS A 29 -28.94 -7.62 -8.60
CA LYS A 29 -29.45 -6.76 -7.50
C LYS A 29 -28.57 -6.85 -6.24
N GLU A 30 -28.18 -8.04 -5.84
CA GLU A 30 -27.25 -8.25 -4.71
C GLU A 30 -25.92 -7.52 -4.93
N LEU A 31 -25.35 -7.64 -6.13
CA LEU A 31 -24.08 -6.97 -6.45
C LEU A 31 -24.21 -5.45 -6.56
N LEU A 32 -25.34 -4.95 -7.09
CA LEU A 32 -25.62 -3.50 -7.13
C LEU A 32 -25.73 -2.90 -5.73
N GLU A 33 -26.36 -3.63 -4.80
CA GLU A 33 -26.43 -3.24 -3.40
C GLU A 33 -25.03 -3.24 -2.77
N LEU A 34 -24.24 -4.31 -2.97
CA LEU A 34 -22.87 -4.44 -2.46
C LEU A 34 -21.97 -3.29 -2.89
N VAL A 35 -22.06 -2.87 -4.16
CA VAL A 35 -21.23 -1.77 -4.68
C VAL A 35 -21.88 -0.38 -4.53
N GLY A 36 -23.07 -0.28 -3.93
CA GLY A 36 -23.77 0.99 -3.69
C GLY A 36 -24.24 1.70 -4.95
N LEU A 37 -24.74 0.97 -5.95
CA LEU A 37 -25.17 1.50 -7.25
C LEU A 37 -26.61 1.08 -7.63
N THR A 38 -27.46 0.74 -6.67
CA THR A 38 -28.83 0.30 -6.93
C THR A 38 -29.64 1.34 -7.70
N ASP A 39 -29.47 2.63 -7.39
CA ASP A 39 -30.13 3.77 -8.07
C ASP A 39 -29.63 4.00 -9.50
N LYS A 40 -28.49 3.41 -9.88
CA LYS A 40 -27.87 3.54 -11.19
C LYS A 40 -28.08 2.32 -12.11
N MET A 41 -28.90 1.35 -11.69
CA MET A 41 -29.11 0.09 -12.41
C MET A 41 -29.43 0.30 -13.91
N ASN A 42 -30.24 1.27 -14.26
CA ASN A 42 -30.65 1.59 -15.63
C ASN A 42 -29.79 2.65 -16.33
N ALA A 43 -28.80 3.21 -15.61
CA ALA A 43 -27.91 4.21 -16.19
C ALA A 43 -26.95 3.55 -17.19
N LYS A 44 -26.44 4.36 -18.14
CA LYS A 44 -25.38 3.95 -19.07
C LYS A 44 -24.02 4.37 -18.51
N PRO A 45 -22.94 3.60 -18.73
CA PRO A 45 -21.60 3.93 -18.23
C PRO A 45 -21.11 5.33 -18.57
N ARG A 46 -21.49 5.89 -19.72
CA ARG A 46 -21.14 7.27 -20.10
C ARG A 46 -21.67 8.34 -19.12
N ASN A 47 -22.70 8.01 -18.35
CA ASN A 47 -23.34 8.90 -17.37
C ASN A 47 -22.83 8.66 -15.95
N LEU A 48 -21.78 7.84 -15.78
CA LEU A 48 -21.17 7.49 -14.50
C LEU A 48 -19.83 8.20 -14.33
N SER A 49 -19.49 8.53 -13.06
CA SER A 49 -18.14 8.95 -12.69
C SER A 49 -17.12 7.80 -12.85
N GLY A 50 -15.83 8.13 -12.85
CA GLY A 50 -14.75 7.13 -12.90
C GLY A 50 -14.87 6.06 -11.80
N GLY A 51 -15.09 6.49 -10.57
CA GLY A 51 -15.28 5.56 -9.43
C GLY A 51 -16.55 4.70 -9.57
N GLN A 52 -17.65 5.26 -10.09
CA GLN A 52 -18.85 4.47 -10.36
C GLN A 52 -18.62 3.43 -11.46
N LYS A 53 -17.88 3.77 -12.52
CA LYS A 53 -17.47 2.81 -13.56
C LYS A 53 -16.64 1.68 -12.97
N GLN A 54 -15.72 1.99 -12.07
CA GLN A 54 -14.89 1.01 -11.39
C GLN A 54 -15.73 0.08 -10.50
N ARG A 55 -16.70 0.62 -9.76
CA ARG A 55 -17.65 -0.19 -8.97
C ARG A 55 -18.47 -1.15 -9.85
N VAL A 56 -18.90 -0.72 -11.04
CA VAL A 56 -19.56 -1.61 -12.02
C VAL A 56 -18.61 -2.71 -12.52
N ALA A 57 -17.35 -2.38 -12.77
CA ALA A 57 -16.34 -3.37 -13.18
C ALA A 57 -16.10 -4.43 -12.08
N ILE A 58 -16.00 -4.01 -10.83
CA ILE A 58 -15.88 -4.91 -9.67
C ILE A 58 -17.12 -5.81 -9.56
N ALA A 59 -18.33 -5.23 -9.58
CA ALA A 59 -19.58 -6.01 -9.52
C ALA A 59 -19.65 -7.06 -10.64
N ARG A 60 -19.29 -6.68 -11.87
CA ARG A 60 -19.24 -7.60 -13.01
C ARG A 60 -18.23 -8.72 -12.79
N ALA A 61 -17.05 -8.45 -12.23
CA ALA A 61 -16.04 -9.47 -11.96
C ALA A 61 -16.51 -10.47 -10.89
N LEU A 62 -17.34 -10.04 -9.95
CA LEU A 62 -17.90 -10.86 -8.87
C LEU A 62 -19.11 -11.70 -9.30
N THR A 63 -19.67 -11.48 -10.49
CA THR A 63 -20.93 -12.11 -10.93
C THR A 63 -20.89 -13.65 -10.93
N MET A 64 -19.72 -14.23 -11.18
CA MET A 64 -19.51 -15.67 -11.27
C MET A 64 -18.93 -16.29 -9.99
N ASP A 65 -19.05 -15.63 -8.85
CA ASP A 65 -18.53 -16.05 -7.56
C ASP A 65 -17.07 -16.53 -7.61
N PRO A 66 -16.14 -15.70 -8.11
CA PRO A 66 -14.74 -16.09 -8.24
C PRO A 66 -14.09 -16.28 -6.86
N GLN A 67 -13.10 -17.16 -6.78
CA GLN A 67 -12.27 -17.32 -5.57
C GLN A 67 -11.17 -16.26 -5.49
N ILE A 68 -10.77 -15.69 -6.63
CA ILE A 68 -9.72 -14.67 -6.73
C ILE A 68 -10.23 -13.53 -7.60
N LEU A 69 -10.11 -12.30 -7.11
CA LEU A 69 -10.35 -11.07 -7.86
C LEU A 69 -8.99 -10.42 -8.19
N LEU A 70 -8.68 -10.31 -9.48
CA LEU A 70 -7.49 -9.61 -9.96
C LEU A 70 -7.85 -8.16 -10.33
N CYS A 71 -7.17 -7.22 -9.69
CA CYS A 71 -7.29 -5.79 -9.90
C CYS A 71 -5.99 -5.25 -10.50
N ASP A 72 -5.99 -4.98 -11.79
CA ASP A 72 -4.85 -4.41 -12.49
C ASP A 72 -5.05 -2.89 -12.59
N GLU A 73 -4.18 -2.13 -11.93
CA GLU A 73 -4.21 -0.67 -11.85
C GLU A 73 -5.62 -0.06 -11.61
N ALA A 74 -6.42 -0.72 -10.78
CA ALA A 74 -7.84 -0.39 -10.59
C ALA A 74 -8.11 1.05 -10.11
N THR A 75 -7.08 1.77 -9.66
CA THR A 75 -7.18 3.12 -9.10
C THR A 75 -6.31 4.17 -9.79
N SER A 76 -5.51 3.80 -10.79
CA SER A 76 -4.48 4.68 -11.40
C SER A 76 -5.04 5.96 -12.03
N ALA A 77 -6.28 5.93 -12.54
CA ALA A 77 -6.95 7.05 -13.19
C ALA A 77 -7.96 7.79 -12.29
N LEU A 78 -7.94 7.52 -10.97
CA LEU A 78 -8.90 8.09 -10.02
C LEU A 78 -8.22 9.14 -9.11
N ASP A 79 -9.00 10.11 -8.66
CA ASP A 79 -8.55 11.04 -7.63
C ASP A 79 -8.38 10.33 -6.26
N PRO A 80 -7.58 10.88 -5.33
CA PRO A 80 -7.27 10.21 -4.06
C PRO A 80 -8.50 9.85 -3.23
N LYS A 81 -9.53 10.69 -3.21
CA LYS A 81 -10.76 10.43 -2.46
C LYS A 81 -11.54 9.25 -3.05
N THR A 82 -11.63 9.20 -4.37
CA THR A 82 -12.29 8.11 -5.09
C THR A 82 -11.49 6.82 -4.96
N THR A 83 -10.15 6.88 -5.05
CA THR A 83 -9.24 5.76 -4.80
C THR A 83 -9.51 5.14 -3.42
N ASN A 84 -9.52 5.96 -2.38
CA ASN A 84 -9.81 5.50 -1.02
C ASN A 84 -11.17 4.81 -0.92
N SER A 85 -12.21 5.36 -1.55
CA SER A 85 -13.54 4.76 -1.57
C SER A 85 -13.61 3.41 -2.30
N ILE A 86 -12.79 3.19 -3.33
CA ILE A 86 -12.67 1.89 -4.01
C ILE A 86 -11.90 0.89 -3.16
N LEU A 87 -10.83 1.32 -2.49
CA LEU A 87 -10.06 0.44 -1.58
C LEU A 87 -10.92 -0.02 -0.40
N ASP A 88 -11.68 0.89 0.21
CA ASP A 88 -12.61 0.56 1.30
C ASP A 88 -13.65 -0.47 0.83
N LEU A 89 -14.20 -0.30 -0.38
CA LEU A 89 -15.11 -1.29 -0.97
C LEU A 89 -14.43 -2.66 -1.19
N LEU A 90 -13.20 -2.70 -1.68
CA LEU A 90 -12.47 -3.95 -1.89
C LEU A 90 -12.19 -4.65 -0.56
N MET A 91 -11.81 -3.92 0.49
CA MET A 91 -11.63 -4.47 1.84
C MET A 91 -12.95 -5.02 2.42
N GLU A 92 -14.05 -4.31 2.23
CA GLU A 92 -15.39 -4.76 2.63
C GLU A 92 -15.80 -6.06 1.91
N ILE A 93 -15.56 -6.14 0.60
CA ILE A 93 -15.80 -7.34 -0.21
C ILE A 93 -14.96 -8.52 0.30
N ASN A 94 -13.66 -8.30 0.53
CA ASN A 94 -12.77 -9.33 1.08
C ASN A 94 -13.29 -9.86 2.42
N GLN A 95 -13.68 -8.98 3.34
CA GLN A 95 -14.21 -9.36 4.67
C GLN A 95 -15.55 -10.09 4.58
N LYS A 96 -16.49 -9.62 3.75
CA LYS A 96 -17.85 -10.18 3.67
C LYS A 96 -17.92 -11.49 2.89
N ILE A 97 -17.17 -11.61 1.81
CA ILE A 97 -17.25 -12.74 0.89
C ILE A 97 -16.09 -13.73 1.11
N GLY A 98 -14.98 -13.31 1.73
CA GLY A 98 -13.80 -14.15 1.94
C GLY A 98 -12.97 -14.41 0.67
N ILE A 99 -13.15 -13.60 -0.39
CA ILE A 99 -12.44 -13.73 -1.66
C ILE A 99 -11.00 -13.24 -1.53
N THR A 100 -10.06 -13.90 -2.19
CA THR A 100 -8.68 -13.38 -2.31
C THR A 100 -8.66 -12.25 -3.34
N ILE A 101 -8.08 -11.09 -2.96
CA ILE A 101 -7.92 -9.95 -3.86
C ILE A 101 -6.44 -9.77 -4.16
N VAL A 102 -6.08 -9.78 -5.44
CA VAL A 102 -4.73 -9.50 -5.93
C VAL A 102 -4.75 -8.14 -6.61
N ILE A 103 -3.96 -7.19 -6.10
CA ILE A 103 -3.88 -5.83 -6.64
C ILE A 103 -2.51 -5.64 -7.28
N VAL A 104 -2.48 -5.35 -8.57
CA VAL A 104 -1.27 -4.92 -9.29
C VAL A 104 -1.27 -3.40 -9.31
N THR A 105 -0.23 -2.78 -8.75
CA THR A 105 -0.14 -1.33 -8.63
C THR A 105 1.31 -0.87 -8.44
N HIS A 106 1.61 0.33 -8.89
CA HIS A 106 2.82 1.07 -8.54
C HIS A 106 2.58 2.12 -7.43
N GLN A 107 1.35 2.24 -6.94
CA GLN A 107 0.96 3.20 -5.91
C GLN A 107 1.18 2.59 -4.52
N MET A 108 2.25 3.00 -3.84
CA MET A 108 2.60 2.45 -2.52
C MET A 108 1.54 2.74 -1.43
N GLU A 109 0.78 3.81 -1.60
CA GLU A 109 -0.37 4.14 -0.73
C GLU A 109 -1.45 3.05 -0.76
N VAL A 110 -1.74 2.52 -1.96
CA VAL A 110 -2.69 1.41 -2.16
C VAL A 110 -2.19 0.16 -1.43
N VAL A 111 -0.90 -0.16 -1.58
CA VAL A 111 -0.28 -1.33 -0.93
C VAL A 111 -0.38 -1.21 0.59
N ARG A 112 0.02 -0.07 1.15
CA ARG A 112 -0.03 0.17 2.60
C ARG A 112 -1.44 0.10 3.18
N LYS A 113 -2.42 0.67 2.48
CA LYS A 113 -3.78 0.76 2.98
C LYS A 113 -4.54 -0.56 2.89
N ALA A 114 -4.44 -1.28 1.77
CA ALA A 114 -5.37 -2.36 1.45
C ALA A 114 -4.75 -3.77 1.45
N CYS A 115 -3.41 -3.90 1.43
CA CYS A 115 -2.76 -5.19 1.27
C CYS A 115 -2.19 -5.73 2.59
N ASN A 116 -2.34 -7.04 2.82
CA ASN A 116 -1.71 -7.75 3.95
C ASN A 116 -0.31 -8.25 3.59
N LYS A 117 -0.16 -8.72 2.34
CA LYS A 117 1.09 -9.23 1.77
C LYS A 117 1.41 -8.47 0.48
N ALA A 118 2.68 -8.38 0.17
CA ALA A 118 3.14 -7.80 -1.08
C ALA A 118 4.24 -8.67 -1.69
N CYS A 119 4.35 -8.58 -3.00
CA CYS A 119 5.37 -9.21 -3.81
C CYS A 119 5.89 -8.14 -4.77
N ILE A 120 7.19 -7.91 -4.80
CA ILE A 120 7.84 -6.95 -5.68
C ILE A 120 8.36 -7.69 -6.90
N LEU A 121 7.95 -7.24 -8.07
CA LEU A 121 8.36 -7.82 -9.34
C LEU A 121 9.40 -6.93 -10.02
N GLU A 122 10.55 -7.50 -10.39
CA GLU A 122 11.58 -6.87 -11.21
C GLU A 122 11.92 -7.78 -12.39
N HIS A 123 11.87 -7.24 -13.60
CA HIS A 123 12.19 -7.99 -14.83
C HIS A 123 11.43 -9.33 -14.96
N GLY A 124 10.15 -9.36 -14.51
CA GLY A 124 9.29 -10.55 -14.57
C GLY A 124 9.60 -11.62 -13.53
N LYS A 125 10.42 -11.34 -12.53
CA LYS A 125 10.75 -12.25 -11.42
C LYS A 125 10.37 -11.60 -10.09
N ILE A 126 10.08 -12.45 -9.10
CA ILE A 126 9.88 -12.01 -7.73
C ILE A 126 11.25 -11.62 -7.16
N ALA A 127 11.41 -10.33 -6.83
CA ALA A 127 12.59 -9.80 -6.19
C ALA A 127 12.50 -9.90 -4.67
N ASP A 128 11.33 -9.57 -4.11
CA ASP A 128 11.04 -9.67 -2.68
C ASP A 128 9.57 -10.00 -2.46
N GLU A 129 9.26 -10.72 -1.36
CA GLU A 129 7.89 -11.02 -0.94
C GLU A 129 7.78 -11.08 0.59
N GLY A 130 6.61 -10.79 1.13
CA GLY A 130 6.36 -10.86 2.55
C GLY A 130 5.10 -10.14 3.00
N THR A 131 4.97 -9.93 4.31
CA THR A 131 3.95 -9.02 4.81
C THR A 131 4.29 -7.59 4.40
N VAL A 132 3.27 -6.77 4.15
CA VAL A 132 3.50 -5.35 3.81
C VAL A 132 4.33 -4.69 4.90
N LYS A 133 4.02 -4.96 6.17
CA LYS A 133 4.76 -4.47 7.34
C LYS A 133 6.25 -4.80 7.26
N ASP A 134 6.59 -6.07 7.05
CA ASP A 134 7.99 -6.51 6.98
C ASP A 134 8.76 -5.87 5.83
N ILE A 135 8.14 -5.82 4.64
CA ILE A 135 8.76 -5.22 3.45
C ILE A 135 9.07 -3.74 3.68
N PHE A 136 8.12 -2.99 4.25
CA PHE A 136 8.33 -1.56 4.49
C PHE A 136 9.25 -1.24 5.68
N ILE A 137 9.33 -2.11 6.69
CA ILE A 137 10.30 -1.98 7.78
C ILE A 137 11.71 -2.31 7.29
N LYS A 138 11.88 -3.44 6.60
CA LYS A 138 13.19 -3.90 6.10
C LYS A 138 13.72 -3.08 4.94
N GLN A 139 12.83 -2.50 4.14
CA GLN A 139 13.14 -1.71 2.95
C GLN A 139 14.19 -2.37 2.05
N PRO A 140 13.89 -3.55 1.46
CA PRO A 140 14.81 -4.22 0.55
C PRO A 140 15.18 -3.32 -0.63
N LYS A 141 16.30 -3.62 -1.31
CA LYS A 141 16.80 -2.82 -2.45
C LYS A 141 15.75 -2.63 -3.54
N SER A 142 14.94 -3.66 -3.83
CA SER A 142 13.82 -3.61 -4.76
C SER A 142 12.77 -2.57 -4.39
N LEU A 143 12.35 -2.51 -3.12
CA LEU A 143 11.40 -1.50 -2.65
C LEU A 143 11.99 -0.09 -2.76
N ARG A 144 13.26 0.09 -2.37
CA ARG A 144 13.94 1.41 -2.43
C ARG A 144 13.98 1.94 -3.86
N ARG A 145 14.30 1.09 -4.84
CA ARG A 145 14.25 1.46 -6.26
C ARG A 145 12.85 1.89 -6.72
N LEU A 146 11.80 1.21 -6.26
CA LEU A 146 10.42 1.58 -6.58
C LEU A 146 9.97 2.89 -5.92
N LEU A 147 10.44 3.16 -4.70
CA LEU A 147 10.11 4.40 -4.00
C LEU A 147 10.81 5.62 -4.59
N GLY A 148 11.87 5.41 -5.36
CA GLY A 148 12.86 6.43 -5.67
C GLY A 148 13.69 6.73 -4.43
N GLU A 149 14.99 6.84 -4.58
CA GLU A 149 15.86 7.26 -3.47
C GLU A 149 15.55 8.71 -3.16
N GLU A 150 14.91 8.97 -2.01
CA GLU A 150 14.81 10.35 -1.51
C GLU A 150 16.24 10.81 -1.22
N LYS A 151 16.75 11.76 -2.01
CA LYS A 151 18.06 12.38 -1.76
C LYS A 151 17.96 13.14 -0.44
N VAL A 152 18.38 12.50 0.65
CA VAL A 152 18.58 13.18 1.92
C VAL A 152 20.00 13.73 1.88
N ASN A 153 20.16 15.03 2.11
CA ASN A 153 21.49 15.63 2.29
C ASN A 153 22.11 15.07 3.56
N LEU A 154 22.91 14.03 3.41
CA LEU A 154 23.56 13.34 4.51
C LEU A 154 24.90 14.04 4.86
N PRO A 155 25.16 14.31 6.14
CA PRO A 155 26.48 14.74 6.59
C PRO A 155 27.55 13.72 6.18
N LYS A 156 28.71 14.23 5.68
CA LYS A 156 29.88 13.41 5.36
C LYS A 156 30.66 12.96 6.61
N THR A 157 30.33 13.50 7.79
CA THR A 157 30.96 13.17 9.08
C THR A 157 30.02 12.38 9.95
N GLY A 158 30.56 11.43 10.72
CA GLY A 158 29.77 10.52 11.55
C GLY A 158 29.05 9.44 10.71
N HIS A 159 28.09 8.79 11.35
CA HIS A 159 27.29 7.69 10.79
C HIS A 159 25.85 8.12 10.61
N ASN A 160 25.31 7.94 9.43
CA ASN A 160 23.91 8.25 9.12
C ASN A 160 23.07 6.98 9.28
N LEU A 161 22.23 6.93 10.30
CA LEU A 161 21.41 5.76 10.58
C LEU A 161 19.94 6.02 10.20
N GLN A 162 19.40 5.18 9.35
CA GLN A 162 17.96 5.11 9.14
C GLN A 162 17.35 4.12 10.12
N ILE A 163 16.34 4.58 10.85
CA ILE A 163 15.62 3.81 11.86
C ILE A 163 14.17 3.68 11.39
N ALA A 164 13.66 2.44 11.32
CA ALA A 164 12.26 2.16 11.01
C ALA A 164 11.59 1.49 12.22
N HIS A 165 10.53 2.12 12.72
CA HIS A 165 9.84 1.69 13.94
C HIS A 165 8.33 1.82 13.81
N MET A 166 7.59 0.81 14.31
CA MET A 166 6.12 0.90 14.39
C MET A 166 5.72 1.74 15.60
N VAL A 167 4.83 2.67 15.39
CA VAL A 167 4.28 3.56 16.43
C VAL A 167 2.87 3.06 16.76
N ASN A 168 2.78 2.10 17.68
CA ASN A 168 1.50 1.49 18.05
C ASN A 168 0.81 2.17 19.23
N ASP A 169 1.58 2.87 20.08
CA ASP A 169 1.11 3.56 21.29
C ASP A 169 1.79 4.92 21.46
N LEU A 170 1.19 5.80 22.27
CA LEU A 170 1.77 7.09 22.67
C LEU A 170 3.18 6.94 23.24
N HIS A 171 3.49 5.79 23.87
CA HIS A 171 4.82 5.48 24.43
C HIS A 171 5.88 5.17 23.36
N ASP A 172 5.48 4.72 22.18
CA ASP A 172 6.42 4.43 21.09
C ASP A 172 6.95 5.73 20.44
N GLY A 173 6.20 6.85 20.53
CA GLY A 173 6.65 8.17 20.14
C GLY A 173 7.80 8.72 21.01
N GLU A 174 8.09 8.09 22.16
CA GLU A 174 9.17 8.48 23.08
C GLU A 174 10.53 7.82 22.72
N LEU A 175 10.63 7.03 21.64
CA LEU A 175 11.83 6.28 21.29
C LEU A 175 13.10 7.14 21.37
N PHE A 176 13.12 8.27 20.68
CA PHE A 176 14.29 9.13 20.62
C PHE A 176 14.55 9.84 21.95
N GLY A 177 13.50 10.23 22.68
CA GLY A 177 13.62 10.81 24.01
C GLY A 177 14.20 9.80 25.01
N LYS A 178 13.72 8.56 25.01
CA LYS A 178 14.26 7.47 25.85
C LYS A 178 15.69 7.11 25.45
N MET A 179 15.97 6.97 24.17
CA MET A 179 17.32 6.67 23.67
C MET A 179 18.30 7.77 24.11
N SER A 180 17.96 9.04 23.96
CA SER A 180 18.79 10.17 24.42
C SER A 180 18.99 10.16 25.94
N SER A 181 17.94 9.87 26.71
CA SER A 181 18.01 9.81 28.18
C SER A 181 18.85 8.63 28.67
N ASP A 182 18.63 7.44 28.08
CA ASP A 182 19.32 6.22 28.50
C ASP A 182 20.81 6.23 28.15
N LEU A 183 21.17 6.86 27.01
CA LEU A 183 22.53 6.91 26.49
C LEU A 183 23.28 8.19 26.91
N GLY A 184 22.58 9.19 27.46
CA GLY A 184 23.17 10.48 27.82
C GLY A 184 23.71 11.25 26.60
N TYR A 185 23.18 11.00 25.40
CA TYR A 185 23.63 11.58 24.15
C TYR A 185 22.49 12.15 23.33
N VAL A 186 22.69 13.34 22.76
CA VAL A 186 21.73 14.02 21.90
C VAL A 186 22.24 13.97 20.45
N PHE A 187 21.45 13.41 19.58
CA PHE A 187 21.78 13.26 18.14
C PHE A 187 20.79 14.07 17.27
N PRO A 188 21.25 14.64 16.15
CA PRO A 188 20.37 15.33 15.22
C PRO A 188 19.50 14.35 14.45
N ILE A 189 18.20 14.67 14.29
CA ILE A 189 17.31 14.02 13.37
C ILE A 189 17.39 14.79 12.05
N LEU A 190 17.87 14.14 11.00
CA LEU A 190 18.07 14.74 9.68
C LEU A 190 16.81 14.72 8.84
N ASN A 191 16.04 13.63 8.97
CA ASN A 191 14.78 13.42 8.26
C ASN A 191 13.84 12.58 9.11
N GLY A 192 12.54 12.75 8.95
CA GLY A 192 11.54 11.96 9.64
C GLY A 192 10.22 11.95 8.89
N LYS A 193 9.63 10.76 8.76
CA LYS A 193 8.37 10.53 8.06
C LYS A 193 7.54 9.52 8.83
N ILE A 194 6.29 9.87 9.12
CA ILE A 194 5.33 8.94 9.71
C ILE A 194 4.31 8.59 8.63
N GLN A 195 4.05 7.31 8.47
CA GLN A 195 3.14 6.76 7.46
C GLN A 195 2.14 5.82 8.11
N GLU A 196 0.90 5.87 7.65
CA GLU A 196 -0.15 4.95 8.11
C GLU A 196 -0.12 3.64 7.29
N TYR A 197 -0.29 2.53 8.01
CA TYR A 197 -0.37 1.17 7.50
C TYR A 197 -1.63 0.52 8.07
N GLN A 198 -2.72 0.47 7.30
CA GLN A 198 -4.00 0.02 7.80
C GLN A 198 -4.41 0.80 9.06
N ASN A 199 -4.26 0.21 10.26
CA ASN A 199 -4.61 0.81 11.55
C ASN A 199 -3.37 1.08 12.44
N GLU A 200 -2.17 0.94 11.89
CA GLU A 200 -0.91 1.15 12.60
C GLU A 200 -0.12 2.27 11.92
N SER A 201 0.72 2.97 12.66
CA SER A 201 1.63 3.99 12.12
C SER A 201 3.06 3.49 12.15
N MET A 202 3.83 3.80 11.11
CA MET A 202 5.28 3.53 11.06
C MET A 202 6.03 4.85 10.92
N GLY A 203 7.03 5.03 11.79
CA GLY A 203 8.02 6.11 11.69
C GLY A 203 9.28 5.62 10.99
N ILE A 204 9.77 6.40 10.03
CA ILE A 204 11.06 6.22 9.39
C ILE A 204 11.85 7.50 9.65
N PHE A 205 12.98 7.39 10.31
CA PHE A 205 13.79 8.54 10.72
C PHE A 205 15.23 8.34 10.28
N VAL A 206 15.90 9.42 9.96
CA VAL A 206 17.34 9.43 9.70
C VAL A 206 18.00 10.29 10.75
N ILE A 207 18.94 9.72 11.48
CA ILE A 207 19.75 10.40 12.50
C ILE A 207 21.21 10.39 12.08
N ASN A 208 21.99 11.36 12.57
CA ASN A 208 23.44 11.34 12.45
C ASN A 208 24.05 11.12 13.84
N VAL A 209 25.04 10.25 13.89
CA VAL A 209 25.72 9.82 15.13
C VAL A 209 27.22 9.97 14.93
N ASP A 210 27.92 10.50 15.92
CA ASP A 210 29.38 10.53 15.90
C ASP A 210 30.01 9.15 16.10
N ASN A 211 31.30 9.04 15.78
CA ASN A 211 32.05 7.78 15.86
C ASN A 211 32.13 7.22 17.30
N GLU A 212 32.09 8.09 18.32
CA GLU A 212 32.23 7.67 19.73
C GLU A 212 30.96 6.96 20.22
N HIS A 213 29.77 7.39 19.74
CA HIS A 213 28.49 6.89 20.21
C HIS A 213 27.86 5.83 19.28
N PHE A 214 28.45 5.58 18.11
CA PHE A 214 27.88 4.68 17.10
C PHE A 214 27.61 3.27 17.64
N GLU A 215 28.60 2.62 18.26
CA GLU A 215 28.43 1.26 18.79
C GLU A 215 27.37 1.21 19.91
N LYS A 216 27.36 2.19 20.81
CA LYS A 216 26.38 2.24 21.90
C LYS A 216 24.94 2.37 21.38
N ILE A 217 24.75 3.18 20.33
CA ILE A 217 23.43 3.42 19.73
C ILE A 217 22.97 2.18 18.96
N THR A 218 23.83 1.55 18.18
CA THR A 218 23.48 0.33 17.43
C THR A 218 23.17 -0.83 18.36
N GLU A 219 23.95 -1.04 19.42
CA GLU A 219 23.65 -2.03 20.47
C GLU A 219 22.30 -1.75 21.17
N TYR A 220 21.98 -0.48 21.44
CA TYR A 220 20.69 -0.10 22.02
C TYR A 220 19.54 -0.46 21.09
N LEU A 221 19.65 -0.13 19.79
CA LEU A 221 18.65 -0.43 18.78
C LEU A 221 18.44 -1.95 18.62
N ASP A 222 19.54 -2.72 18.56
CA ASP A 222 19.52 -4.17 18.47
C ASP A 222 18.86 -4.82 19.71
N LYS A 223 19.22 -4.37 20.91
CA LYS A 223 18.63 -4.85 22.17
C LYS A 223 17.13 -4.59 22.24
N LYS A 224 16.66 -3.49 21.64
CA LYS A 224 15.24 -3.12 21.54
C LYS A 224 14.56 -3.74 20.33
N GLN A 225 15.26 -4.50 19.49
CA GLN A 225 14.77 -5.10 18.24
C GLN A 225 14.19 -4.07 17.27
N ILE A 226 14.78 -2.87 17.25
CA ILE A 226 14.41 -1.78 16.34
C ILE A 226 15.19 -1.96 15.05
N ASN A 227 14.50 -1.92 13.92
CA ASN A 227 15.15 -2.03 12.61
C ASN A 227 15.92 -0.75 12.28
N TRP A 228 17.19 -0.89 11.99
CA TRP A 228 18.04 0.19 11.56
C TRP A 228 18.99 -0.26 10.46
N ARG A 229 19.53 0.69 9.72
CA ARG A 229 20.62 0.49 8.76
C ARG A 229 21.44 1.77 8.63
N GLU A 230 22.70 1.60 8.30
CA GLU A 230 23.56 2.72 7.92
C GLU A 230 23.29 3.13 6.47
N LEU A 231 23.27 4.44 6.24
CA LEU A 231 23.13 5.03 4.91
C LEU A 231 24.49 5.50 4.41
N GLU A 232 24.87 5.06 3.22
CA GLU A 232 26.06 5.53 2.55
C GLU A 232 25.84 6.93 1.96
N VAL A 233 26.84 7.79 2.05
CA VAL A 233 26.83 9.09 1.38
C VAL A 233 27.25 8.83 -0.07
N VAL A 234 26.35 8.97 -1.01
CA VAL A 234 26.65 8.89 -2.44
C VAL A 234 27.19 10.27 -2.87
N ASP A 235 28.41 10.34 -3.35
CA ASP A 235 28.95 11.56 -3.94
C ASP A 235 28.30 11.79 -5.32
N GLU A 236 27.84 13.02 -5.58
CA GLU A 236 27.10 13.39 -6.82
C GLU A 236 27.88 13.21 -8.13
N GLU A 237 29.15 12.82 -8.08
CA GLU A 237 30.02 12.71 -9.27
C GLU A 237 29.91 11.33 -9.98
N GLU A 238 29.25 10.31 -9.38
CA GLU A 238 29.16 8.97 -9.98
C GLU A 238 27.86 8.72 -10.79
N GLU A 239 26.90 9.65 -10.82
CA GLU A 239 25.61 9.46 -11.51
C GLU A 239 25.62 9.87 -13.00
N GLU A 240 26.71 10.45 -13.57
CA GLU A 240 26.75 10.85 -14.99
C GLU A 240 27.33 9.77 -15.93
N GLU A 241 27.71 8.57 -15.45
CA GLU A 241 28.36 7.52 -16.26
C GLU A 241 27.56 6.18 -16.34
N GLU A 242 26.28 6.08 -15.95
CA GLU A 242 25.43 4.89 -16.23
C GLU A 242 24.23 5.27 -17.16
#